data_f73473a9fff0b735063f52038abad9dc
#
_entry.id   f73473a9fff0b735063f52038abad9dc
#
_cell.length_a   1.000
_cell.length_b   1.000
_cell.length_c   1.000
_cell.angle_alpha   90.00
_cell.angle_beta   90.00
_cell.angle_gamma   90.00
#
_symmetry.space_group_name_H-M   'P 1'
#
loop_
_entity.id
_entity.type
_entity.pdbx_description
1 polymer ?
#
loop_
_entity_poly.entity_id
_entity_poly.type
_entity_poly.pdbx_seq_one_letter_code
_entity_poly.pdbx_strand_id
1 'polypeptide(L)'
;MVLVAAAAWGAGWIGTSAAPAGLAVAGAVVTVAMVVAALRRSALALTLAIVITVVAGVGLIDVYRLRLGPVALLAGREAVVSAEVQLRADPQLVDAAGTVPDVAVTKAVITRIEGRGGSWLVRAPVLLIVGGPQLERWFQIPVGTRVTVDGRLRSPDPGSDVAAVMRVRGSPIVVRPPSAGLHLVEQVRAGLRQSVADRGPEARALVPALVLGDTSSMDTALSENFKSTGLTHVSLR
;
A
#
# COMPACT_ATOMS: atom_id res chain seq x y z
N MET A 1 -9.43 -28.88 9.33
CA MET A 1 -9.37 -27.57 8.66
C MET A 1 -9.30 -26.37 9.64
N VAL A 2 -10.07 -26.34 10.71
CA VAL A 2 -10.10 -25.22 11.70
C VAL A 2 -8.73 -24.95 12.33
N LEU A 3 -7.98 -25.98 12.70
CA LEU A 3 -6.64 -25.84 13.30
C LEU A 3 -5.60 -25.23 12.33
N VAL A 4 -5.72 -25.53 11.03
CA VAL A 4 -4.82 -24.95 10.00
C VAL A 4 -5.12 -23.47 9.80
N ALA A 5 -6.39 -23.07 9.78
CA ALA A 5 -6.81 -21.70 9.66
C ALA A 5 -6.40 -20.87 10.90
N ALA A 6 -6.57 -21.42 12.11
CA ALA A 6 -6.17 -20.76 13.35
C ALA A 6 -4.64 -20.59 13.44
N ALA A 7 -3.86 -21.59 13.02
CA ALA A 7 -2.40 -21.49 13.01
C ALA A 7 -1.89 -20.47 11.96
N ALA A 8 -2.49 -20.44 10.77
CA ALA A 8 -2.16 -19.47 9.73
C ALA A 8 -2.52 -18.04 10.18
N TRP A 9 -3.68 -17.86 10.82
CA TRP A 9 -4.10 -16.57 11.35
C TRP A 9 -3.21 -16.07 12.49
N GLY A 10 -2.86 -16.94 13.43
CA GLY A 10 -1.94 -16.62 14.53
C GLY A 10 -0.53 -16.27 14.02
N ALA A 11 0.01 -17.02 13.05
CA ALA A 11 1.29 -16.74 12.43
C ALA A 11 1.29 -15.40 11.67
N GLY A 12 0.20 -15.09 10.98
CA GLY A 12 0.01 -13.79 10.29
C GLY A 12 -0.03 -12.62 11.27
N TRP A 13 -0.76 -12.78 12.39
CA TRP A 13 -0.89 -11.72 13.39
C TRP A 13 0.44 -11.42 14.12
N ILE A 14 1.21 -12.45 14.45
CA ILE A 14 2.55 -12.31 15.04
C ILE A 14 3.50 -11.63 14.04
N GLY A 15 3.44 -11.98 12.74
CA GLY A 15 4.27 -11.40 11.69
C GLY A 15 4.01 -9.91 11.44
N THR A 16 2.78 -9.45 11.58
CA THR A 16 2.39 -8.04 11.31
C THR A 16 2.58 -7.12 12.51
N SER A 17 2.53 -7.62 13.74
CA SER A 17 2.62 -6.82 14.98
C SER A 17 4.04 -6.71 15.56
N ALA A 18 5.03 -7.41 15.00
CA ALA A 18 6.28 -7.65 15.67
C ALA A 18 7.35 -6.58 15.46
N ALA A 19 7.89 -6.08 16.56
CA ALA A 19 9.24 -5.56 16.71
C ALA A 19 10.29 -6.65 16.27
N PRO A 20 11.58 -6.31 16.03
CA PRO A 20 12.60 -7.26 15.57
C PRO A 20 12.70 -8.57 16.41
N ALA A 21 12.27 -8.54 17.67
CA ALA A 21 12.13 -9.74 18.50
C ALA A 21 11.07 -10.72 17.96
N GLY A 22 10.00 -10.26 17.33
CA GLY A 22 8.99 -11.12 16.74
C GLY A 22 9.47 -11.89 15.50
N LEU A 23 10.47 -11.38 14.80
CA LEU A 23 11.12 -12.08 13.69
C LEU A 23 11.88 -13.32 14.17
N ALA A 24 12.57 -13.21 15.30
CA ALA A 24 13.25 -14.34 15.92
C ALA A 24 12.25 -15.39 16.43
N VAL A 25 11.12 -14.96 17.00
CA VAL A 25 10.05 -15.85 17.45
C VAL A 25 9.39 -16.55 16.27
N ALA A 26 9.09 -15.83 15.17
CA ALA A 26 8.53 -16.45 13.96
C ALA A 26 9.48 -17.49 13.37
N GLY A 27 10.77 -17.20 13.28
CA GLY A 27 11.80 -18.15 12.85
C GLY A 27 11.89 -19.40 13.75
N ALA A 28 11.84 -19.22 15.05
CA ALA A 28 11.84 -20.33 16.02
C ALA A 28 10.58 -21.20 15.89
N VAL A 29 9.40 -20.61 15.74
CA VAL A 29 8.13 -21.34 15.53
C VAL A 29 8.16 -22.17 14.26
N VAL A 30 8.68 -21.61 13.15
CA VAL A 30 8.85 -22.32 11.88
C VAL A 30 9.79 -23.51 12.04
N THR A 31 10.93 -23.32 12.72
CA THR A 31 11.92 -24.37 12.94
C THR A 31 11.33 -25.50 13.80
N VAL A 32 10.64 -25.16 14.87
CA VAL A 32 9.99 -26.15 15.75
C VAL A 32 8.89 -26.91 15.00
N ALA A 33 8.07 -26.21 14.20
CA ALA A 33 7.03 -26.86 13.40
C ALA A 33 7.62 -27.84 12.38
N MET A 34 8.73 -27.49 11.72
CA MET A 34 9.44 -28.38 10.79
C MET A 34 10.00 -29.62 11.48
N VAL A 35 10.65 -29.45 12.65
CA VAL A 35 11.20 -30.57 13.42
C VAL A 35 10.09 -31.52 13.88
N VAL A 36 8.98 -30.98 14.40
CA VAL A 36 7.83 -31.80 14.84
C VAL A 36 7.18 -32.53 13.67
N ALA A 37 7.06 -31.88 12.50
CA ALA A 37 6.54 -32.50 11.29
C ALA A 37 7.44 -33.66 10.80
N ALA A 38 8.75 -33.46 10.81
CA ALA A 38 9.73 -34.50 10.44
C ALA A 38 9.69 -35.70 11.39
N LEU A 39 9.55 -35.45 12.69
CA LEU A 39 9.49 -36.49 13.72
C LEU A 39 8.21 -37.34 13.66
N ARG A 40 7.07 -36.70 13.30
CA ARG A 40 5.76 -37.35 13.30
C ARG A 40 5.44 -38.10 12.01
N ARG A 41 6.18 -37.97 10.94
CA ARG A 41 6.00 -38.62 9.61
C ARG A 41 4.56 -38.57 9.10
N SER A 42 3.78 -37.58 9.51
CA SER A 42 2.38 -37.44 9.07
C SER A 42 2.25 -36.42 7.96
N ALA A 43 1.52 -36.75 6.91
CA ALA A 43 1.27 -35.84 5.78
C ALA A 43 0.63 -34.54 6.23
N LEU A 44 -0.26 -34.58 7.23
CA LEU A 44 -0.90 -33.39 7.81
C LEU A 44 0.08 -32.46 8.52
N ALA A 45 1.06 -33.03 9.26
CA ALA A 45 2.08 -32.22 9.91
C ALA A 45 3.01 -31.56 8.89
N LEU A 46 3.32 -32.24 7.78
CA LEU A 46 4.13 -31.68 6.70
C LEU A 46 3.42 -30.51 5.98
N THR A 47 2.15 -30.67 5.63
CA THR A 47 1.37 -29.61 5.00
C THR A 47 1.23 -28.40 5.91
N LEU A 48 0.99 -28.60 7.21
CA LEU A 48 0.92 -27.51 8.18
C LEU A 48 2.27 -26.75 8.29
N ALA A 49 3.38 -27.48 8.33
CA ALA A 49 4.72 -26.88 8.38
C ALA A 49 5.01 -26.04 7.13
N ILE A 50 4.66 -26.53 5.93
CA ILE A 50 4.82 -25.80 4.68
C ILE A 50 4.00 -24.50 4.70
N VAL A 51 2.73 -24.57 5.10
CA VAL A 51 1.85 -23.39 5.17
C VAL A 51 2.40 -22.35 6.15
N ILE A 52 2.81 -22.75 7.35
CA ILE A 52 3.41 -21.85 8.34
C ILE A 52 4.69 -21.22 7.80
N THR A 53 5.55 -21.99 7.14
CA THR A 53 6.81 -21.50 6.56
C THR A 53 6.55 -20.46 5.48
N VAL A 54 5.61 -20.71 4.57
CA VAL A 54 5.25 -19.78 3.50
C VAL A 54 4.67 -18.48 4.07
N VAL A 55 3.70 -18.59 4.99
CA VAL A 55 3.07 -17.40 5.60
C VAL A 55 4.09 -16.59 6.39
N ALA A 56 4.92 -17.22 7.20
CA ALA A 56 5.97 -16.55 7.95
C ALA A 56 7.02 -15.92 7.01
N GLY A 57 7.41 -16.62 5.94
CA GLY A 57 8.35 -16.10 4.93
C GLY A 57 7.83 -14.86 4.22
N VAL A 58 6.57 -14.84 3.82
CA VAL A 58 5.93 -13.66 3.20
C VAL A 58 5.90 -12.50 4.21
N GLY A 59 5.47 -12.75 5.44
CA GLY A 59 5.45 -11.73 6.49
C GLY A 59 6.84 -11.14 6.79
N LEU A 60 7.88 -11.98 6.79
CA LEU A 60 9.27 -11.54 6.96
C LEU A 60 9.74 -10.62 5.84
N ILE A 61 9.42 -10.96 4.59
CA ILE A 61 9.76 -10.14 3.42
C ILE A 61 9.07 -8.77 3.51
N ASP A 62 7.81 -8.74 3.90
CA ASP A 62 7.06 -7.49 4.04
C ASP A 62 7.62 -6.62 5.18
N VAL A 63 7.90 -7.19 6.33
CA VAL A 63 8.53 -6.45 7.44
C VAL A 63 9.91 -5.92 7.04
N TYR A 64 10.73 -6.71 6.35
CA TYR A 64 12.03 -6.25 5.87
C TYR A 64 11.89 -5.06 4.91
N ARG A 65 10.99 -5.15 3.94
CA ARG A 65 10.72 -4.08 2.97
C ARG A 65 10.17 -2.82 3.62
N LEU A 66 9.29 -2.97 4.60
CA LEU A 66 8.60 -1.85 5.25
C LEU A 66 9.45 -1.20 6.35
N ARG A 67 10.24 -1.96 7.12
CA ARG A 67 10.86 -1.46 8.36
C ARG A 67 12.38 -1.45 8.36
N LEU A 68 13.04 -2.27 7.58
CA LEU A 68 14.51 -2.43 7.60
C LEU A 68 15.18 -1.98 6.30
N GLY A 69 14.41 -1.63 5.27
CA GLY A 69 14.93 -1.17 3.99
C GLY A 69 15.53 0.24 4.04
N PRO A 70 16.32 0.64 3.02
CA PRO A 70 16.93 1.96 2.94
C PRO A 70 15.92 3.11 3.07
N VAL A 71 14.70 2.93 2.55
CA VAL A 71 13.62 3.90 2.63
C VAL A 71 13.20 4.16 4.06
N ALA A 72 13.01 3.10 4.86
CA ALA A 72 12.64 3.22 6.26
C ALA A 72 13.75 3.89 7.09
N LEU A 73 15.02 3.56 6.81
CA LEU A 73 16.16 4.20 7.46
C LEU A 73 16.25 5.70 7.15
N LEU A 74 16.02 6.08 5.89
CA LEU A 74 15.99 7.49 5.48
C LEU A 74 14.78 8.22 6.08
N ALA A 75 13.62 7.54 6.19
CA ALA A 75 12.41 8.06 6.80
C ALA A 75 12.60 8.34 8.30
N GLY A 76 13.24 7.42 9.04
CA GLY A 76 13.56 7.59 10.46
C GLY A 76 14.51 8.78 10.72
N ARG A 77 15.25 9.20 9.70
CA ARG A 77 16.15 10.39 9.75
C ARG A 77 15.53 11.64 9.13
N GLU A 78 14.26 11.60 8.77
CA GLU A 78 13.55 12.68 8.07
C GLU A 78 14.32 13.24 6.87
N ALA A 79 15.01 12.38 6.11
CA ALA A 79 15.88 12.78 5.04
C ALA A 79 15.11 13.47 3.90
N VAL A 80 15.75 14.48 3.30
CA VAL A 80 15.33 15.02 2.01
C VAL A 80 15.95 14.15 0.94
N VAL A 81 15.12 13.69 0.01
CA VAL A 81 15.51 12.72 -1.01
C VAL A 81 14.92 13.09 -2.36
N SER A 82 15.57 12.62 -3.42
CA SER A 82 15.02 12.52 -4.76
C SER A 82 14.62 11.07 -5.00
N ALA A 83 13.40 10.82 -5.47
CA ALA A 83 12.90 9.47 -5.65
C ALA A 83 12.16 9.31 -6.96
N GLU A 84 12.43 8.18 -7.63
CA GLU A 84 11.62 7.71 -8.74
C GLU A 84 10.51 6.83 -8.17
N VAL A 85 9.27 7.25 -8.36
CA VAL A 85 8.09 6.59 -7.81
C VAL A 85 7.13 6.21 -8.90
N GLN A 86 6.47 5.06 -8.76
CA GLN A 86 5.37 4.63 -9.61
C GLN A 86 4.05 4.77 -8.87
N LEU A 87 3.12 5.55 -9.41
CA LEU A 87 1.79 5.73 -8.84
C LEU A 87 1.01 4.41 -8.84
N ARG A 88 0.30 4.12 -7.73
CA ARG A 88 -0.51 2.91 -7.55
C ARG A 88 -1.98 3.19 -7.34
N ALA A 89 -2.31 4.42 -6.98
CA ALA A 89 -3.67 4.89 -6.81
C ALA A 89 -3.79 6.31 -7.38
N ASP A 90 -5.01 6.70 -7.69
CA ASP A 90 -5.32 8.08 -8.03
C ASP A 90 -5.10 8.98 -6.80
N PRO A 91 -4.61 10.22 -7.00
CA PRO A 91 -4.54 11.19 -5.91
C PRO A 91 -5.94 11.50 -5.38
N GLN A 92 -6.10 11.40 -4.08
CA GLN A 92 -7.34 11.73 -3.38
C GLN A 92 -7.17 13.02 -2.59
N LEU A 93 -8.09 13.95 -2.76
CA LEU A 93 -8.11 15.17 -1.96
C LEU A 93 -8.50 14.79 -0.53
N VAL A 94 -7.73 15.26 0.42
CA VAL A 94 -8.09 15.16 1.83
C VAL A 94 -8.47 16.55 2.29
N ASP A 95 -9.78 16.73 2.53
CA ASP A 95 -10.29 17.93 3.17
C ASP A 95 -9.74 18.03 4.59
N ALA A 96 -8.77 18.89 4.76
CA ALA A 96 -8.34 19.27 6.09
C ALA A 96 -9.39 20.23 6.65
N ALA A 97 -10.22 19.74 7.56
CA ALA A 97 -11.23 20.55 8.22
C ALA A 97 -10.58 21.82 8.82
N GLY A 98 -10.87 22.98 8.22
CA GLY A 98 -10.41 24.27 8.71
C GLY A 98 -9.42 25.02 7.79
N THR A 99 -8.55 25.84 8.38
CA THR A 99 -7.58 26.73 7.74
C THR A 99 -6.37 26.05 7.11
N VAL A 100 -6.32 24.73 7.02
CA VAL A 100 -5.19 23.98 6.44
C VAL A 100 -5.38 23.89 4.92
N PRO A 101 -4.34 24.19 4.11
CA PRO A 101 -4.43 24.07 2.66
C PRO A 101 -4.77 22.64 2.24
N ASP A 102 -5.57 22.50 1.18
CA ASP A 102 -5.90 21.22 0.57
C ASP A 102 -4.65 20.43 0.24
N VAL A 103 -4.67 19.15 0.59
CA VAL A 103 -3.60 18.21 0.27
C VAL A 103 -4.17 17.00 -0.45
N ALA A 104 -3.46 16.52 -1.46
CA ALA A 104 -3.78 15.23 -2.05
C ALA A 104 -2.85 14.15 -1.48
N VAL A 105 -3.43 12.98 -1.30
CA VAL A 105 -2.72 11.80 -0.83
C VAL A 105 -2.83 10.71 -1.89
N THR A 106 -1.70 10.07 -2.23
CA THR A 106 -1.70 8.94 -3.16
C THR A 106 -0.70 7.86 -2.74
N LYS A 107 -1.05 6.60 -2.98
CA LYS A 107 -0.14 5.47 -2.78
C LYS A 107 0.78 5.32 -3.99
N ALA A 108 2.06 5.12 -3.73
CA ALA A 108 3.07 4.89 -4.74
C ALA A 108 4.09 3.84 -4.29
N VAL A 109 4.89 3.36 -5.23
CA VAL A 109 6.03 2.48 -4.95
C VAL A 109 7.30 3.18 -5.40
N ILE A 110 8.24 3.40 -4.48
CA ILE A 110 9.59 3.87 -4.81
C ILE A 110 10.32 2.77 -5.56
N THR A 111 10.90 3.10 -6.71
CA THR A 111 11.73 2.20 -7.52
C THR A 111 13.21 2.54 -7.44
N ARG A 112 13.52 3.82 -7.24
CA ARG A 112 14.87 4.35 -6.99
C ARG A 112 14.75 5.47 -5.97
N ILE A 113 15.72 5.58 -5.09
CA ILE A 113 15.81 6.67 -4.13
C ILE A 113 17.25 7.14 -4.01
N GLU A 114 17.43 8.43 -3.98
CA GLU A 114 18.71 9.11 -3.82
C GLU A 114 18.63 10.08 -2.65
N GLY A 115 19.60 9.98 -1.76
CA GLY A 115 19.64 10.85 -0.58
C GLY A 115 20.87 10.59 0.27
N ARG A 116 21.31 11.61 0.99
CA ARG A 116 22.48 11.53 1.89
C ARG A 116 23.73 10.94 1.25
N GLY A 117 23.95 11.19 -0.04
CA GLY A 117 25.13 10.71 -0.77
C GLY A 117 25.05 9.25 -1.25
N GLY A 118 23.91 8.58 -1.10
CA GLY A 118 23.67 7.22 -1.61
C GLY A 118 22.52 7.16 -2.60
N SER A 119 22.57 6.16 -3.46
CA SER A 119 21.49 5.82 -4.41
C SER A 119 21.18 4.33 -4.28
N TRP A 120 19.88 3.99 -4.15
CA TRP A 120 19.42 2.62 -3.96
C TRP A 120 18.29 2.31 -4.94
N LEU A 121 18.38 1.15 -5.57
CA LEU A 121 17.27 0.52 -6.26
C LEU A 121 16.47 -0.28 -5.23
N VAL A 122 15.20 0.07 -5.07
CA VAL A 122 14.32 -0.50 -4.05
C VAL A 122 12.94 -0.75 -4.62
N ARG A 123 12.12 -1.49 -3.88
CA ARG A 123 10.69 -1.60 -4.16
C ARG A 123 9.95 -1.47 -2.84
N ALA A 124 9.67 -0.22 -2.45
CA ALA A 124 9.06 0.09 -1.16
C ALA A 124 7.78 0.89 -1.36
N PRO A 125 6.65 0.47 -0.75
CA PRO A 125 5.41 1.22 -0.79
C PRO A 125 5.56 2.49 0.05
N VAL A 126 5.04 3.60 -0.47
CA VAL A 126 5.06 4.90 0.19
C VAL A 126 3.75 5.63 0.00
N LEU A 127 3.41 6.46 0.97
CA LEU A 127 2.31 7.41 0.89
C LEU A 127 2.90 8.77 0.49
N LEU A 128 2.44 9.31 -0.63
CA LEU A 128 2.82 10.66 -1.08
C LEU A 128 1.78 11.65 -0.57
N ILE A 129 2.24 12.71 0.04
CA ILE A 129 1.42 13.87 0.43
C ILE A 129 1.86 15.05 -0.43
N VAL A 130 0.94 15.54 -1.21
CA VAL A 130 1.13 16.64 -2.16
C VAL A 130 0.26 17.81 -1.74
N GLY A 131 0.82 18.99 -1.66
CA GLY A 131 0.08 20.22 -1.38
C GLY A 131 0.61 21.39 -2.21
N GLY A 132 -0.15 22.48 -2.21
CA GLY A 132 0.24 23.71 -2.89
C GLY A 132 -0.13 23.77 -4.38
N PRO A 133 0.48 24.70 -5.15
CA PRO A 133 0.02 25.04 -6.51
C PRO A 133 0.21 23.91 -7.54
N GLN A 134 1.01 22.90 -7.21
CA GLN A 134 1.20 21.73 -8.10
C GLN A 134 0.11 20.66 -7.98
N LEU A 135 -0.86 20.84 -7.10
CA LEU A 135 -1.90 19.85 -6.80
C LEU A 135 -2.65 19.42 -8.07
N GLU A 136 -3.07 20.38 -8.89
CA GLU A 136 -3.77 20.13 -10.14
C GLU A 136 -3.02 19.21 -11.11
N ARG A 137 -1.69 19.38 -11.20
CA ARG A 137 -0.84 18.54 -12.06
C ARG A 137 -0.83 17.08 -11.63
N TRP A 138 -0.95 16.83 -10.34
CA TRP A 138 -0.97 15.46 -9.81
C TRP A 138 -2.24 14.72 -10.18
N PHE A 139 -3.39 15.40 -10.23
CA PHE A 139 -4.65 14.80 -10.67
C PHE A 139 -4.68 14.43 -12.16
N GLN A 140 -3.78 15.01 -12.96
CA GLN A 140 -3.65 14.71 -14.39
C GLN A 140 -2.72 13.52 -14.66
N ILE A 141 -2.01 13.00 -13.66
CA ILE A 141 -1.05 11.90 -13.84
C ILE A 141 -1.77 10.56 -13.66
N PRO A 142 -1.87 9.74 -14.71
CA PRO A 142 -2.55 8.45 -14.62
C PRO A 142 -1.80 7.48 -13.69
N VAL A 143 -2.56 6.57 -13.07
CA VAL A 143 -2.01 5.45 -12.29
C VAL A 143 -1.04 4.63 -13.13
N GLY A 144 0.06 4.20 -12.52
CA GLY A 144 1.10 3.44 -13.19
C GLY A 144 2.19 4.28 -13.84
N THR A 145 1.99 5.61 -13.93
CA THR A 145 3.03 6.53 -14.38
C THR A 145 4.20 6.51 -13.41
N ARG A 146 5.41 6.58 -13.96
CA ARG A 146 6.63 6.74 -13.21
C ARG A 146 7.06 8.20 -13.23
N VAL A 147 7.23 8.78 -12.05
CA VAL A 147 7.63 10.19 -11.87
C VAL A 147 8.83 10.30 -10.97
N THR A 148 9.69 11.27 -11.23
CA THR A 148 10.72 11.70 -10.28
C THR A 148 10.15 12.84 -9.43
N VAL A 149 10.34 12.74 -8.14
CA VAL A 149 9.86 13.70 -7.15
C VAL A 149 10.93 13.93 -6.08
N ASP A 150 11.00 15.17 -5.63
CA ASP A 150 11.82 15.55 -4.48
C ASP A 150 10.90 15.72 -3.27
N GLY A 151 11.38 15.33 -2.09
CA GLY A 151 10.58 15.50 -0.90
C GLY A 151 11.30 15.07 0.37
N ARG A 152 10.62 15.30 1.49
CA ARG A 152 11.08 14.84 2.80
C ARG A 152 10.33 13.58 3.19
N LEU A 153 11.09 12.55 3.56
CA LEU A 153 10.55 11.33 4.13
C LEU A 153 10.24 11.52 5.62
N ARG A 154 9.23 10.79 6.07
CA ARG A 154 8.89 10.60 7.49
C ARG A 154 8.55 9.14 7.75
N SER A 155 8.78 8.70 8.98
CA SER A 155 8.29 7.41 9.42
C SER A 155 6.77 7.39 9.39
N PRO A 156 6.16 6.31 8.90
CA PRO A 156 4.71 6.15 8.93
C PRO A 156 4.23 5.84 10.35
N ASP A 157 2.92 5.94 10.56
CA ASP A 157 2.30 5.53 11.82
C ASP A 157 2.48 4.02 12.06
N PRO A 158 2.54 3.59 13.33
CA PRO A 158 2.60 2.17 13.67
C PRO A 158 1.44 1.40 13.05
N GLY A 159 1.74 0.27 12.40
CA GLY A 159 0.74 -0.56 11.73
C GLY A 159 0.42 -0.18 10.29
N SER A 160 1.03 0.88 9.75
CA SER A 160 0.86 1.25 8.34
C SER A 160 1.43 0.20 7.38
N ASP A 161 0.80 0.10 6.22
CA ASP A 161 1.18 -0.75 5.08
C ASP A 161 2.24 -0.12 4.17
N VAL A 162 2.84 1.01 4.58
CA VAL A 162 3.85 1.76 3.83
C VAL A 162 5.18 1.84 4.58
N ALA A 163 6.28 1.91 3.85
CA ALA A 163 7.62 2.04 4.41
C ALA A 163 7.94 3.47 4.86
N ALA A 164 7.30 4.46 4.25
CA ALA A 164 7.48 5.86 4.57
C ALA A 164 6.30 6.70 4.10
N VAL A 165 6.15 7.88 4.69
CA VAL A 165 5.33 8.98 4.19
C VAL A 165 6.26 10.00 3.58
N MET A 166 6.02 10.41 2.34
CA MET A 166 6.83 11.40 1.63
C MET A 166 6.04 12.66 1.37
N ARG A 167 6.46 13.76 1.97
CA ARG A 167 5.91 15.07 1.65
C ARG A 167 6.64 15.63 0.44
N VAL A 168 5.95 15.63 -0.69
CA VAL A 168 6.49 16.03 -1.99
C VAL A 168 6.69 17.54 -2.04
N ARG A 169 7.80 17.96 -2.68
CA ARG A 169 8.13 19.35 -2.99
C ARG A 169 8.29 19.52 -4.48
N GLY A 170 7.75 20.59 -5.01
CA GLY A 170 7.85 20.87 -6.44
C GLY A 170 6.91 20.04 -7.31
N SER A 171 7.08 20.21 -8.61
CA SER A 171 6.25 19.53 -9.61
C SER A 171 6.83 18.15 -9.96
N PRO A 172 6.00 17.15 -10.20
CA PRO A 172 6.45 15.84 -10.63
C PRO A 172 7.05 15.91 -12.04
N ILE A 173 8.16 15.19 -12.25
CA ILE A 173 8.77 15.04 -13.58
C ILE A 173 8.42 13.63 -14.07
N VAL A 174 7.65 13.54 -15.15
CA VAL A 174 7.26 12.25 -15.74
C VAL A 174 8.47 11.61 -16.40
N VAL A 175 8.86 10.43 -15.92
CA VAL A 175 9.98 9.63 -16.46
C VAL A 175 9.48 8.60 -17.45
N ARG A 176 8.36 7.95 -17.14
CA ARG A 176 7.78 6.91 -17.99
C ARG A 176 6.27 6.89 -17.88
N PRO A 177 5.54 6.87 -19.00
CA PRO A 177 4.09 6.69 -19.00
C PRO A 177 3.70 5.29 -18.46
N PRO A 178 2.42 5.08 -18.15
CA PRO A 178 1.92 3.77 -17.73
C PRO A 178 2.18 2.71 -18.81
N SER A 179 2.29 1.46 -18.40
CA SER A 179 2.39 0.34 -19.37
C SER A 179 1.08 0.16 -20.14
N ALA A 180 1.17 -0.44 -21.34
CA ALA A 180 -0.01 -0.70 -22.19
C ALA A 180 -1.13 -1.46 -21.48
N GLY A 181 -0.78 -2.40 -20.58
CA GLY A 181 -1.77 -3.10 -19.77
C GLY A 181 -2.51 -2.19 -18.78
N LEU A 182 -1.81 -1.23 -18.17
CA LEU A 182 -2.42 -0.26 -17.27
C LEU A 182 -3.27 0.76 -18.05
N HIS A 183 -2.88 1.13 -19.26
CA HIS A 183 -3.71 1.92 -20.15
C HIS A 183 -5.05 1.23 -20.46
N LEU A 184 -5.01 -0.08 -20.75
CA LEU A 184 -6.25 -0.85 -20.99
C LEU A 184 -7.15 -0.84 -19.75
N VAL A 185 -6.59 -1.06 -18.57
CA VAL A 185 -7.34 -0.99 -17.31
C VAL A 185 -7.99 0.38 -17.12
N GLU A 186 -7.25 1.45 -17.42
CA GLU A 186 -7.79 2.82 -17.30
C GLU A 186 -8.86 3.11 -18.34
N GLN A 187 -8.74 2.61 -19.56
CA GLN A 187 -9.80 2.70 -20.57
C GLN A 187 -11.09 1.98 -20.10
N VAL A 188 -10.96 0.79 -19.49
CA VAL A 188 -12.10 0.07 -18.92
C VAL A 188 -12.74 0.86 -17.78
N ARG A 189 -11.94 1.46 -16.89
CA ARG A 189 -12.45 2.34 -15.83
C ARG A 189 -13.17 3.56 -16.37
N ALA A 190 -12.56 4.23 -17.34
CA ALA A 190 -13.16 5.39 -17.99
C ALA A 190 -14.48 5.03 -18.71
N GLY A 191 -14.52 3.92 -19.43
CA GLY A 191 -15.72 3.41 -20.07
C GLY A 191 -16.83 3.09 -19.06
N LEU A 192 -16.47 2.49 -17.91
CA LEU A 192 -17.45 2.21 -16.86
C LEU A 192 -17.98 3.49 -16.22
N ARG A 193 -17.12 4.46 -15.90
CA ARG A 193 -17.56 5.77 -15.39
C ARG A 193 -18.48 6.47 -16.38
N GLN A 194 -18.18 6.41 -17.68
CA GLN A 194 -19.00 6.99 -18.73
C GLN A 194 -20.35 6.29 -18.85
N SER A 195 -20.41 4.96 -18.73
CA SER A 195 -21.67 4.19 -18.83
C SER A 195 -22.68 4.51 -17.71
N VAL A 196 -22.20 5.03 -16.58
CA VAL A 196 -23.03 5.42 -15.43
C VAL A 196 -23.15 6.95 -15.29
N ALA A 197 -22.56 7.74 -16.18
CA ALA A 197 -22.54 9.20 -16.09
C ALA A 197 -23.95 9.81 -16.09
N ASP A 198 -24.88 9.22 -16.84
CA ASP A 198 -26.28 9.66 -16.95
C ASP A 198 -27.18 9.07 -15.84
N ARG A 199 -26.62 8.28 -14.93
CA ARG A 199 -27.35 7.70 -13.80
C ARG A 199 -27.32 8.63 -12.58
N GLY A 200 -28.15 8.31 -11.59
CA GLY A 200 -28.18 9.06 -10.34
C GLY A 200 -26.81 9.08 -9.60
N PRO A 201 -26.60 10.04 -8.69
CA PRO A 201 -25.32 10.23 -8.01
C PRO A 201 -24.86 8.98 -7.26
N GLU A 202 -25.78 8.23 -6.69
CA GLU A 202 -25.49 6.96 -6.00
C GLU A 202 -24.92 5.90 -6.95
N ALA A 203 -25.51 5.72 -8.13
CA ALA A 203 -25.03 4.75 -9.11
C ALA A 203 -23.64 5.13 -9.66
N ARG A 204 -23.38 6.43 -9.86
CA ARG A 204 -22.08 6.95 -10.30
C ARG A 204 -20.97 6.69 -9.27
N ALA A 205 -21.30 6.71 -7.99
CA ALA A 205 -20.37 6.43 -6.94
C ALA A 205 -20.20 4.92 -6.68
N LEU A 206 -21.31 4.18 -6.62
CA LEU A 206 -21.33 2.78 -6.19
C LEU A 206 -20.86 1.80 -7.26
N VAL A 207 -21.23 2.00 -8.53
CA VAL A 207 -20.91 1.01 -9.58
C VAL A 207 -19.40 0.91 -9.82
N PRO A 208 -18.64 2.00 -9.97
CA PRO A 208 -17.18 1.92 -10.07
C PRO A 208 -16.52 1.37 -8.79
N ALA A 209 -17.04 1.71 -7.63
CA ALA A 209 -16.53 1.22 -6.36
C ALA A 209 -16.68 -0.29 -6.21
N LEU A 210 -17.85 -0.84 -6.53
CA LEU A 210 -18.14 -2.27 -6.41
C LEU A 210 -17.44 -3.12 -7.48
N VAL A 211 -17.35 -2.61 -8.72
CA VAL A 211 -16.81 -3.38 -9.84
C VAL A 211 -15.28 -3.29 -9.93
N LEU A 212 -14.73 -2.12 -9.67
CA LEU A 212 -13.30 -1.83 -9.86
C LEU A 212 -12.55 -1.52 -8.56
N GLY A 213 -13.27 -1.40 -7.44
CA GLY A 213 -12.71 -0.88 -6.19
C GLY A 213 -12.33 0.61 -6.28
N ASP A 214 -12.93 1.34 -7.22
CA ASP A 214 -12.66 2.75 -7.43
C ASP A 214 -13.58 3.61 -6.55
N THR A 215 -13.06 4.04 -5.42
CA THR A 215 -13.79 4.86 -4.43
C THR A 215 -13.59 6.36 -4.63
N SER A 216 -12.94 6.78 -5.72
CA SER A 216 -12.60 8.20 -5.96
C SER A 216 -13.82 9.13 -6.07
N SER A 217 -14.97 8.60 -6.45
CA SER A 217 -16.24 9.33 -6.55
C SER A 217 -17.21 9.09 -5.38
N MET A 218 -16.77 8.39 -4.32
CA MET A 218 -17.58 8.19 -3.11
C MET A 218 -17.52 9.43 -2.23
N ASP A 219 -18.67 9.97 -1.91
CA ASP A 219 -18.80 11.02 -0.90
C ASP A 219 -18.52 10.47 0.52
N THR A 220 -18.02 11.32 1.40
CA THR A 220 -17.69 10.98 2.79
C THR A 220 -18.90 10.39 3.54
N ALA A 221 -20.10 10.95 3.32
CA ALA A 221 -21.33 10.46 3.92
C ALA A 221 -21.68 9.03 3.46
N LEU A 222 -21.48 8.73 2.18
CA LEU A 222 -21.71 7.40 1.63
C LEU A 222 -20.68 6.39 2.16
N SER A 223 -19.43 6.81 2.28
CA SER A 223 -18.34 5.99 2.86
C SER A 223 -18.61 5.65 4.33
N GLU A 224 -19.13 6.60 5.12
CA GLU A 224 -19.51 6.37 6.51
C GLU A 224 -20.70 5.41 6.64
N ASN A 225 -21.71 5.54 5.78
CA ASN A 225 -22.83 4.61 5.72
C ASN A 225 -22.39 3.19 5.40
N PHE A 226 -21.42 3.00 4.50
CA PHE A 226 -20.83 1.69 4.22
C PHE A 226 -20.07 1.13 5.42
N LYS A 227 -19.34 1.96 6.15
CA LYS A 227 -18.66 1.55 7.39
C LYS A 227 -19.64 1.11 8.47
N SER A 228 -20.74 1.86 8.65
CA SER A 228 -21.76 1.56 9.64
C SER A 228 -22.55 0.28 9.34
N THR A 229 -22.72 -0.06 8.07
CA THR A 229 -23.41 -1.29 7.63
C THR A 229 -22.51 -2.54 7.57
N GLY A 230 -21.24 -2.44 7.99
CA GLY A 230 -20.29 -3.56 8.00
C GLY A 230 -19.73 -3.95 6.65
N LEU A 231 -19.99 -3.19 5.58
CA LEU A 231 -19.46 -3.42 4.23
C LEU A 231 -18.07 -2.79 4.02
N THR A 232 -17.26 -2.76 5.09
CA THR A 232 -15.94 -2.10 5.12
C THR A 232 -14.94 -2.65 4.12
N HIS A 233 -15.08 -3.89 3.64
CA HIS A 233 -14.15 -4.44 2.64
C HIS A 233 -14.29 -3.81 1.25
N VAL A 234 -15.31 -3.03 0.99
CA VAL A 234 -15.50 -2.31 -0.28
C VAL A 234 -14.77 -0.98 -0.29
N SER A 235 -14.48 -0.39 0.89
CA SER A 235 -13.87 0.93 1.04
C SER A 235 -12.38 0.94 1.41
N LEU A 236 -11.74 -0.24 1.59
CA LEU A 236 -10.38 -0.38 2.14
C LEU A 236 -9.34 -0.89 1.13
N ARG A 237 -9.48 -0.58 -0.17
CA ARG A 237 -8.39 -0.86 -1.12
C ARG A 237 -7.82 0.38 -1.75
#